data_8c0f035542040d2745546cf2d11e6516
#
_entry.id   8c0f035542040d2745546cf2d11e6516
#
_cell.length_a   1.000
_cell.length_b   1.000
_cell.length_c   1.000
_cell.angle_alpha   90.00
_cell.angle_beta   90.00
_cell.angle_gamma   90.00
#
_symmetry.space_group_name_H-M   'P 1'
#
loop_
_entity.id
_entity.type
_entity.pdbx_description
1 polymer ?
#
loop_
_entity_poly.entity_id
_entity_poly.type
_entity_poly.pdbx_seq_one_letter_code
_entity_poly.pdbx_strand_id
1 'polypeptide(L)'
;MKSYLHLYGPVPSRRLGGSLGIDLVPHKICTYDCIYCQIGDTTEKTLARKEYVPVREIIEEVKRFLNEGAPSVDHLSLSGSGEPTLHSQIRSVIEGIKAITSIPVAVITNGSLLNDEEVRQDLLRADIVLPSLDAVSSDVFMRINRPRPGFSVEKVIEGLVEFRKVYKGQIWLEILFCKGINDGKEELMRMKKVVDRIQPDLIHLNTVVRPPSEKSAVPLGQKEMEEIRAFFGKSASIISEFDRHPPMVSEMNIKEEILKILKRRPLSLSDLSKGMGISKNDLDRFIKPLMEEGKVQSRLFGDSVYYEIK
;
A
#
# COMPACT_ATOMS: atom_id res chain seq x y z
N MET A 1 4.94 3.48 -27.01
CA MET A 1 5.10 2.43 -25.96
C MET A 1 3.72 1.87 -25.64
N LYS A 2 3.56 0.56 -25.57
CA LYS A 2 2.30 -0.04 -25.10
C LYS A 2 2.13 0.28 -23.61
N SER A 3 0.95 0.72 -23.20
CA SER A 3 0.68 1.00 -21.79
C SER A 3 0.71 -0.31 -20.97
N TYR A 4 1.17 -0.21 -19.72
CA TYR A 4 1.09 -1.33 -18.76
C TYR A 4 -0.33 -1.37 -18.17
N LEU A 5 -0.92 -2.55 -18.07
CA LEU A 5 -2.25 -2.74 -17.48
C LEU A 5 -2.17 -2.98 -15.97
N HIS A 6 -1.15 -3.73 -15.55
CA HIS A 6 -0.98 -4.22 -14.19
C HIS A 6 0.17 -3.52 -13.44
N LEU A 7 1.05 -2.80 -14.14
CA LEU A 7 2.13 -2.05 -13.51
C LEU A 7 1.78 -0.57 -13.35
N TYR A 8 2.32 0.05 -12.31
CA TYR A 8 2.23 1.49 -12.08
C TYR A 8 3.49 2.03 -11.39
N GLY A 9 3.82 3.23 -11.72
CA GLY A 9 5.04 3.88 -11.24
C GLY A 9 6.22 3.72 -12.21
N PRO A 10 7.47 3.79 -11.72
CA PRO A 10 7.87 3.78 -10.30
C PRO A 10 7.34 4.96 -9.49
N VAL A 11 6.94 4.69 -8.25
CA VAL A 11 6.46 5.72 -7.33
C VAL A 11 7.37 5.84 -6.12
N PRO A 12 7.56 7.05 -5.56
CA PRO A 12 8.28 7.20 -4.31
C PRO A 12 7.46 6.59 -3.19
N SER A 13 7.96 5.48 -2.65
CA SER A 13 7.37 4.83 -1.49
C SER A 13 8.08 5.32 -0.22
N ARG A 14 7.30 5.75 0.78
CA ARG A 14 7.84 6.15 2.08
C ARG A 14 8.52 4.99 2.83
N ARG A 15 8.28 3.76 2.42
CA ARG A 15 8.79 2.52 3.03
C ARG A 15 9.84 1.83 2.18
N LEU A 16 9.63 1.79 0.87
CA LEU A 16 10.34 0.92 -0.06
C LEU A 16 11.25 1.68 -1.04
N GLY A 17 11.43 2.99 -0.87
CA GLY A 17 12.19 3.77 -1.83
C GLY A 17 11.49 3.91 -3.18
N GLY A 18 12.22 3.86 -4.29
CA GLY A 18 11.64 3.80 -5.64
C GLY A 18 10.97 2.45 -5.84
N SER A 19 9.64 2.41 -5.94
CA SER A 19 8.88 1.17 -6.01
C SER A 19 8.05 1.09 -7.27
N LEU A 20 8.21 -0.01 -8.03
CA LEU A 20 7.28 -0.37 -9.09
C LEU A 20 6.14 -1.19 -8.48
N GLY A 21 4.93 -0.67 -8.57
CA GLY A 21 3.74 -1.35 -8.08
C GLY A 21 3.18 -2.33 -9.10
N ILE A 22 2.72 -3.48 -8.62
CA ILE A 22 2.11 -4.56 -9.40
C ILE A 22 0.73 -4.85 -8.84
N ASP A 23 -0.30 -4.56 -9.62
CA ASP A 23 -1.70 -4.78 -9.27
C ASP A 23 -2.11 -6.22 -9.60
N LEU A 24 -2.51 -6.97 -8.59
CA LEU A 24 -2.94 -8.37 -8.73
C LEU A 24 -4.46 -8.54 -8.75
N VAL A 25 -5.19 -7.51 -8.35
CA VAL A 25 -6.66 -7.56 -8.23
C VAL A 25 -7.29 -6.31 -8.85
N PRO A 26 -8.52 -6.42 -9.37
CA PRO A 26 -9.24 -5.25 -9.87
C PRO A 26 -9.48 -4.20 -8.78
N HIS A 27 -9.80 -2.98 -9.22
CA HIS A 27 -10.00 -1.83 -8.35
C HIS A 27 -10.99 -2.11 -7.23
N LYS A 28 -10.52 -1.91 -5.99
CA LYS A 28 -11.31 -2.02 -4.74
C LYS A 28 -11.96 -3.38 -4.48
N ILE A 29 -11.32 -4.47 -4.93
CA ILE A 29 -11.59 -5.82 -4.43
C ILE A 29 -10.71 -6.05 -3.20
N CYS A 30 -11.31 -6.14 -2.03
CA CYS A 30 -10.60 -6.21 -0.76
C CYS A 30 -11.38 -7.05 0.26
N THR A 31 -10.71 -7.45 1.34
CA THR A 31 -11.33 -8.12 2.49
C THR A 31 -11.90 -7.10 3.50
N TYR A 32 -11.40 -5.85 3.46
CA TYR A 32 -11.76 -4.74 4.34
C TYR A 32 -12.30 -3.56 3.54
N ASP A 33 -12.90 -2.61 4.28
CA ASP A 33 -13.36 -1.33 3.78
C ASP A 33 -12.92 -0.23 4.75
N CYS A 34 -11.59 -0.07 4.87
CA CYS A 34 -10.97 0.81 5.86
C CYS A 34 -11.37 2.27 5.66
N ILE A 35 -11.75 2.96 6.75
CA ILE A 35 -12.19 4.36 6.71
C ILE A 35 -11.13 5.33 6.19
N TYR A 36 -9.85 4.97 6.32
CA TYR A 36 -8.70 5.76 5.88
C TYR A 36 -8.21 5.42 4.46
N CYS A 37 -8.91 4.51 3.77
CA CYS A 37 -8.44 4.04 2.46
C CYS A 37 -8.40 5.17 1.44
N GLN A 38 -7.20 5.44 0.90
CA GLN A 38 -6.97 6.52 -0.07
C GLN A 38 -7.54 6.21 -1.47
N ILE A 39 -7.98 4.97 -1.71
CA ILE A 39 -8.53 4.52 -3.01
C ILE A 39 -10.06 4.67 -3.03
N GLY A 40 -10.68 4.98 -1.91
CA GLY A 40 -12.13 5.07 -1.75
C GLY A 40 -12.77 3.80 -1.19
N ASP A 41 -14.08 3.68 -1.33
CA ASP A 41 -14.88 2.59 -0.77
C ASP A 41 -14.64 1.26 -1.47
N THR A 42 -14.72 0.16 -0.73
CA THR A 42 -14.55 -1.18 -1.28
C THR A 42 -15.77 -1.58 -2.12
N THR A 43 -15.55 -1.87 -3.41
CA THR A 43 -16.62 -2.22 -4.34
C THR A 43 -17.05 -3.69 -4.18
N GLU A 44 -16.10 -4.59 -3.90
CA GLU A 44 -16.37 -6.00 -3.63
C GLU A 44 -15.61 -6.44 -2.37
N LYS A 45 -16.34 -6.61 -1.26
CA LYS A 45 -15.78 -7.09 0.00
C LYS A 45 -15.86 -8.62 0.03
N THR A 46 -14.73 -9.30 -0.21
CA THR A 46 -14.67 -10.75 -0.43
C THR A 46 -13.52 -11.42 0.30
N LEU A 47 -13.63 -12.73 0.53
CA LEU A 47 -12.55 -13.62 0.95
C LEU A 47 -12.21 -14.64 -0.13
N ALA A 48 -12.92 -14.61 -1.27
CA ALA A 48 -12.74 -15.57 -2.34
C ALA A 48 -11.40 -15.33 -3.05
N ARG A 49 -10.51 -16.30 -2.97
CA ARG A 49 -9.25 -16.31 -3.70
C ARG A 49 -9.48 -16.85 -5.10
N LYS A 50 -9.00 -16.17 -6.12
CA LYS A 50 -9.00 -16.61 -7.52
C LYS A 50 -7.85 -15.96 -8.29
N GLU A 51 -7.55 -16.44 -9.47
CA GLU A 51 -6.65 -15.78 -10.41
C GLU A 51 -7.39 -14.60 -11.05
N TYR A 52 -7.22 -13.39 -10.50
CA TYR A 52 -7.86 -12.16 -11.01
C TYR A 52 -7.18 -11.64 -12.26
N VAL A 53 -5.87 -11.84 -12.36
CA VAL A 53 -5.03 -11.47 -13.49
C VAL A 53 -4.15 -12.66 -13.82
N PRO A 54 -4.10 -13.11 -15.08
CA PRO A 54 -3.23 -14.22 -15.46
C PRO A 54 -1.77 -13.96 -15.10
N VAL A 55 -1.12 -14.88 -14.41
CA VAL A 55 0.29 -14.77 -13.99
C VAL A 55 1.19 -14.41 -15.18
N ARG A 56 0.94 -15.04 -16.33
CA ARG A 56 1.71 -14.79 -17.55
C ARG A 56 1.70 -13.32 -17.97
N GLU A 57 0.55 -12.65 -17.90
CA GLU A 57 0.42 -11.24 -18.30
C GLU A 57 1.24 -10.34 -17.39
N ILE A 58 1.22 -10.60 -16.07
CA ILE A 58 2.01 -9.87 -15.09
C ILE A 58 3.51 -10.03 -15.39
N ILE A 59 3.97 -11.27 -15.59
CA ILE A 59 5.39 -11.54 -15.83
C ILE A 59 5.86 -10.95 -17.17
N GLU A 60 5.04 -11.00 -18.21
CA GLU A 60 5.35 -10.37 -19.50
C GLU A 60 5.45 -8.84 -19.37
N GLU A 61 4.58 -8.20 -18.58
CA GLU A 61 4.67 -6.76 -18.32
C GLU A 61 5.94 -6.38 -17.53
N VAL A 62 6.29 -7.15 -16.49
CA VAL A 62 7.51 -6.91 -15.71
C VAL A 62 8.76 -7.08 -16.59
N LYS A 63 8.84 -8.16 -17.41
CA LYS A 63 9.93 -8.35 -18.37
C LYS A 63 10.06 -7.17 -19.31
N ARG A 64 8.94 -6.71 -19.86
CA ARG A 64 8.92 -5.56 -20.78
C ARG A 64 9.44 -4.30 -20.09
N PHE A 65 8.96 -4.02 -18.87
CA PHE A 65 9.42 -2.88 -18.09
C PHE A 65 10.93 -2.91 -17.87
N LEU A 66 11.49 -4.05 -17.48
CA LEU A 66 12.92 -4.21 -17.23
C LEU A 66 13.77 -4.05 -18.51
N ASN A 67 13.25 -4.46 -19.67
CA ASN A 67 13.95 -4.41 -20.95
C ASN A 67 13.85 -3.04 -21.66
N GLU A 68 12.88 -2.21 -21.35
CA GLU A 68 12.67 -0.90 -22.00
C GLU A 68 13.59 0.21 -21.45
N GLY A 69 14.66 -0.12 -20.74
CA GLY A 69 15.57 0.86 -20.14
C GLY A 69 14.90 1.63 -19.00
N ALA A 70 14.03 0.96 -18.28
CA ALA A 70 13.29 1.52 -17.18
C ALA A 70 14.18 2.13 -16.10
N PRO A 71 13.69 3.15 -15.38
CA PRO A 71 14.37 3.70 -14.23
C PRO A 71 14.67 2.61 -13.20
N SER A 72 15.82 2.72 -12.52
CA SER A 72 16.14 1.81 -11.43
C SER A 72 15.08 1.90 -10.33
N VAL A 73 14.59 0.76 -9.87
CA VAL A 73 13.65 0.65 -8.75
C VAL A 73 14.33 -0.10 -7.62
N ASP A 74 14.02 0.32 -6.39
CA ASP A 74 14.56 -0.35 -5.20
C ASP A 74 13.77 -1.64 -4.89
N HIS A 75 12.47 -1.69 -5.23
CA HIS A 75 11.58 -2.83 -4.96
C HIS A 75 10.50 -3.00 -6.03
N LEU A 76 10.08 -4.24 -6.24
CA LEU A 76 8.84 -4.60 -6.93
C LEU A 76 7.78 -4.92 -5.86
N SER A 77 6.68 -4.15 -5.81
CA SER A 77 5.69 -4.28 -4.74
C SER A 77 4.36 -4.82 -5.25
N LEU A 78 3.96 -5.99 -4.75
CA LEU A 78 2.62 -6.53 -4.95
C LEU A 78 1.66 -5.75 -4.05
N SER A 79 0.91 -4.82 -4.65
CA SER A 79 0.07 -3.84 -3.95
C SER A 79 -0.82 -3.11 -4.95
N GLY A 80 -1.61 -2.16 -4.52
CA GLY A 80 -2.31 -1.26 -5.43
C GLY A 80 -3.80 -1.18 -5.16
N SER A 81 -4.62 -1.76 -6.03
CA SER A 81 -6.05 -1.47 -6.09
C SER A 81 -6.92 -2.24 -5.09
N GLY A 82 -6.36 -3.20 -4.34
CA GLY A 82 -7.09 -4.01 -3.37
C GLY A 82 -6.17 -4.86 -2.49
N GLU A 83 -6.66 -6.03 -2.03
CA GLU A 83 -5.87 -6.95 -1.20
C GLU A 83 -5.17 -8.00 -2.08
N PRO A 84 -3.82 -7.96 -2.20
CA PRO A 84 -3.09 -8.83 -3.14
C PRO A 84 -3.17 -10.32 -2.78
N THR A 85 -3.35 -10.69 -1.50
CA THR A 85 -3.45 -12.10 -1.09
C THR A 85 -4.76 -12.79 -1.51
N LEU A 86 -5.72 -12.04 -2.04
CA LEU A 86 -6.89 -12.59 -2.73
C LEU A 86 -6.51 -13.26 -4.05
N HIS A 87 -5.36 -12.92 -4.64
CA HIS A 87 -4.90 -13.58 -5.86
C HIS A 87 -4.37 -14.99 -5.53
N SER A 88 -5.07 -16.04 -6.00
CA SER A 88 -4.76 -17.43 -5.64
C SER A 88 -3.40 -17.91 -6.16
N GLN A 89 -2.86 -17.28 -7.21
CA GLN A 89 -1.55 -17.60 -7.79
C GLN A 89 -0.45 -16.60 -7.38
N ILE A 90 -0.60 -15.90 -6.24
CA ILE A 90 0.39 -14.91 -5.78
C ILE A 90 1.79 -15.52 -5.62
N ARG A 91 1.90 -16.77 -5.20
CA ARG A 91 3.16 -17.51 -5.16
C ARG A 91 3.82 -17.59 -6.53
N SER A 92 3.08 -17.99 -7.55
CA SER A 92 3.59 -18.10 -8.92
C SER A 92 4.03 -16.74 -9.47
N VAL A 93 3.35 -15.66 -9.09
CA VAL A 93 3.77 -14.28 -9.45
C VAL A 93 5.12 -13.96 -8.80
N ILE A 94 5.28 -14.18 -7.48
CA ILE A 94 6.52 -13.92 -6.75
C ILE A 94 7.67 -14.73 -7.35
N GLU A 95 7.49 -16.03 -7.54
CA GLU A 95 8.50 -16.93 -8.11
C GLU A 95 8.87 -16.54 -9.55
N GLY A 96 7.87 -16.21 -10.38
CA GLY A 96 8.08 -15.75 -11.74
C GLY A 96 8.87 -14.43 -11.83
N ILE A 97 8.60 -13.47 -10.94
CA ILE A 97 9.37 -12.23 -10.85
C ILE A 97 10.82 -12.53 -10.43
N LYS A 98 11.01 -13.33 -9.38
CA LYS A 98 12.35 -13.68 -8.87
C LYS A 98 13.18 -14.51 -9.87
N ALA A 99 12.55 -15.17 -10.83
CA ALA A 99 13.23 -15.88 -11.90
C ALA A 99 13.82 -14.93 -12.98
N ILE A 100 13.37 -13.69 -13.06
CA ILE A 100 13.76 -12.74 -14.12
C ILE A 100 14.52 -11.52 -13.61
N THR A 101 14.58 -11.27 -12.31
CA THR A 101 15.29 -10.15 -11.71
C THR A 101 15.72 -10.45 -10.28
N SER A 102 16.78 -9.78 -9.83
CA SER A 102 17.23 -9.76 -8.43
C SER A 102 16.64 -8.61 -7.60
N ILE A 103 15.80 -7.77 -8.20
CA ILE A 103 15.12 -6.68 -7.46
C ILE A 103 14.23 -7.30 -6.39
N PRO A 104 14.34 -6.86 -5.11
CA PRO A 104 13.55 -7.42 -4.02
C PRO A 104 12.04 -7.29 -4.26
N VAL A 105 11.31 -8.36 -3.93
CA VAL A 105 9.84 -8.42 -4.02
C VAL A 105 9.24 -8.15 -2.64
N ALA A 106 8.41 -7.12 -2.55
CA ALA A 106 7.67 -6.74 -1.36
C ALA A 106 6.18 -7.02 -1.55
N VAL A 107 5.51 -7.57 -0.52
CA VAL A 107 4.05 -7.77 -0.52
C VAL A 107 3.43 -6.87 0.53
N ILE A 108 2.57 -5.93 0.12
CA ILE A 108 1.83 -5.03 1.01
C ILE A 108 0.43 -5.60 1.16
N THR A 109 0.11 -6.11 2.34
CA THR A 109 -1.15 -6.80 2.62
C THR A 109 -1.83 -6.23 3.87
N ASN A 110 -3.14 -6.29 3.93
CA ASN A 110 -3.87 -5.98 5.16
C ASN A 110 -3.82 -7.12 6.21
N GLY A 111 -3.14 -8.20 5.90
CA GLY A 111 -2.90 -9.32 6.82
C GLY A 111 -4.11 -10.23 7.06
N SER A 112 -5.27 -9.91 6.52
CA SER A 112 -6.53 -10.60 6.81
C SER A 112 -6.51 -12.11 6.52
N LEU A 113 -5.83 -12.52 5.45
CA LEU A 113 -5.82 -13.91 5.01
C LEU A 113 -4.63 -14.70 5.56
N LEU A 114 -3.77 -14.12 6.39
CA LEU A 114 -2.63 -14.82 6.99
C LEU A 114 -3.04 -15.91 8.01
N ASN A 115 -4.30 -15.96 8.44
CA ASN A 115 -4.83 -17.07 9.21
C ASN A 115 -4.95 -18.37 8.37
N ASP A 116 -4.99 -18.28 7.04
CA ASP A 116 -4.96 -19.40 6.12
C ASP A 116 -3.50 -19.86 5.90
N GLU A 117 -3.26 -21.17 6.11
CA GLU A 117 -1.94 -21.76 5.93
C GLU A 117 -1.46 -21.68 4.48
N GLU A 118 -2.35 -21.88 3.50
CA GLU A 118 -2.01 -21.77 2.08
C GLU A 118 -1.48 -20.38 1.76
N VAL A 119 -2.13 -19.32 2.26
CA VAL A 119 -1.68 -17.93 2.06
C VAL A 119 -0.32 -17.70 2.70
N ARG A 120 -0.07 -18.24 3.91
CA ARG A 120 1.25 -18.12 4.52
C ARG A 120 2.33 -18.80 3.67
N GLN A 121 2.04 -20.00 3.13
CA GLN A 121 2.97 -20.71 2.25
C GLN A 121 3.22 -19.96 0.93
N ASP A 122 2.20 -19.33 0.37
CA ASP A 122 2.32 -18.55 -0.87
C ASP A 122 3.27 -17.35 -0.74
N LEU A 123 3.41 -16.79 0.46
CA LEU A 123 4.24 -15.61 0.71
C LEU A 123 5.68 -15.92 1.10
N LEU A 124 6.06 -17.20 1.33
CA LEU A 124 7.38 -17.56 1.84
C LEU A 124 8.55 -17.13 0.93
N ARG A 125 8.31 -16.91 -0.35
CA ARG A 125 9.34 -16.51 -1.33
C ARG A 125 9.48 -15.01 -1.50
N ALA A 126 8.59 -14.20 -0.92
CA ALA A 126 8.75 -12.75 -0.87
C ALA A 126 9.97 -12.37 -0.02
N ASP A 127 10.64 -11.25 -0.34
CA ASP A 127 11.79 -10.76 0.43
C ASP A 127 11.32 -9.96 1.65
N ILE A 128 10.23 -9.21 1.47
CA ILE A 128 9.62 -8.39 2.52
C ILE A 128 8.11 -8.58 2.46
N VAL A 129 7.48 -8.78 3.61
CA VAL A 129 6.02 -8.69 3.74
C VAL A 129 5.68 -7.55 4.68
N LEU A 130 4.80 -6.66 4.21
CA LEU A 130 4.34 -5.49 4.96
C LEU A 130 2.86 -5.68 5.34
N PRO A 131 2.58 -6.41 6.42
CA PRO A 131 1.21 -6.57 6.88
C PRO A 131 0.77 -5.35 7.68
N SER A 132 -0.54 -5.03 7.62
CA SER A 132 -1.13 -3.99 8.47
C SER A 132 -1.83 -4.59 9.68
N LEU A 133 -1.73 -3.91 10.84
CA LEU A 133 -2.47 -4.23 12.05
C LEU A 133 -2.88 -2.93 12.76
N ASP A 134 -4.03 -2.37 12.38
CA ASP A 134 -4.47 -1.05 12.84
C ASP A 134 -5.27 -1.10 14.13
N ALA A 135 -5.72 -2.28 14.55
CA ALA A 135 -6.48 -2.52 15.77
C ALA A 135 -6.22 -3.92 16.31
N VAL A 136 -6.42 -4.09 17.62
CA VAL A 136 -6.32 -5.38 18.32
C VAL A 136 -7.56 -5.66 19.19
N SER A 137 -8.44 -4.68 19.34
CA SER A 137 -9.76 -4.84 19.97
C SER A 137 -10.83 -4.94 18.89
N SER A 138 -11.83 -5.80 19.09
CA SER A 138 -12.86 -6.09 18.11
C SER A 138 -13.68 -4.85 17.71
N ASP A 139 -14.06 -4.01 18.69
CA ASP A 139 -14.79 -2.78 18.45
C ASP A 139 -13.99 -1.74 17.64
N VAL A 140 -12.69 -1.57 17.94
CA VAL A 140 -11.80 -0.70 17.19
C VAL A 140 -11.59 -1.23 15.78
N PHE A 141 -11.37 -2.54 15.63
CA PHE A 141 -11.22 -3.20 14.33
C PHE A 141 -12.43 -3.00 13.42
N MET A 142 -13.64 -3.19 13.98
CA MET A 142 -14.89 -2.96 13.24
C MET A 142 -15.05 -1.50 12.80
N ARG A 143 -14.58 -0.56 13.61
CA ARG A 143 -14.68 0.88 13.29
C ARG A 143 -13.67 1.32 12.24
N ILE A 144 -12.41 0.88 12.32
CA ILE A 144 -11.32 1.38 11.46
C ILE A 144 -11.18 0.58 10.16
N ASN A 145 -11.21 -0.76 10.22
CA ASN A 145 -10.96 -1.63 9.07
C ASN A 145 -12.25 -2.09 8.37
N ARG A 146 -13.39 -2.06 9.05
CA ARG A 146 -14.70 -2.48 8.51
C ARG A 146 -14.62 -3.83 7.75
N PRO A 147 -14.19 -4.90 8.43
CA PRO A 147 -14.00 -6.18 7.78
C PRO A 147 -15.33 -6.76 7.27
N ARG A 148 -15.23 -7.81 6.46
CA ARG A 148 -16.42 -8.60 6.10
C ARG A 148 -17.07 -9.18 7.37
N PRO A 149 -18.42 -9.24 7.46
CA PRO A 149 -19.11 -9.85 8.58
C PRO A 149 -18.61 -11.26 8.90
N GLY A 150 -18.45 -11.58 10.19
CA GLY A 150 -17.92 -12.85 10.68
C GLY A 150 -16.40 -12.95 10.68
N PHE A 151 -15.69 -11.89 10.31
CA PHE A 151 -14.24 -11.80 10.42
C PHE A 151 -13.84 -11.23 11.79
N SER A 152 -12.83 -11.80 12.45
CA SER A 152 -12.38 -11.37 13.77
C SER A 152 -10.91 -10.94 13.77
N VAL A 153 -10.60 -9.94 14.60
CA VAL A 153 -9.23 -9.43 14.76
C VAL A 153 -8.29 -10.47 15.37
N GLU A 154 -8.82 -11.36 16.20
CA GLU A 154 -8.05 -12.45 16.82
C GLU A 154 -7.47 -13.38 15.76
N LYS A 155 -8.24 -13.71 14.71
CA LYS A 155 -7.76 -14.52 13.57
C LYS A 155 -6.66 -13.82 12.80
N VAL A 156 -6.75 -12.49 12.63
CA VAL A 156 -5.69 -11.70 11.98
C VAL A 156 -4.41 -11.75 12.81
N ILE A 157 -4.53 -11.52 14.12
CA ILE A 157 -3.40 -11.56 15.06
C ILE A 157 -2.74 -12.94 15.05
N GLU A 158 -3.55 -14.00 15.13
CA GLU A 158 -3.03 -15.37 15.12
C GLU A 158 -2.33 -15.70 13.79
N GLY A 159 -2.93 -15.30 12.67
CA GLY A 159 -2.31 -15.44 11.35
C GLY A 159 -0.94 -14.77 11.25
N LEU A 160 -0.78 -13.56 11.79
CA LEU A 160 0.49 -12.85 11.84
C LEU A 160 1.53 -13.58 12.71
N VAL A 161 1.13 -14.06 13.89
CA VAL A 161 2.00 -14.82 14.80
C VAL A 161 2.45 -16.14 14.15
N GLU A 162 1.53 -16.89 13.53
CA GLU A 162 1.86 -18.13 12.84
C GLU A 162 2.73 -17.88 11.60
N PHE A 163 2.48 -16.78 10.87
CA PHE A 163 3.30 -16.40 9.74
C PHE A 163 4.76 -16.13 10.16
N ARG A 164 4.99 -15.40 11.27
CA ARG A 164 6.36 -15.15 11.77
C ARG A 164 7.14 -16.45 12.04
N LYS A 165 6.47 -17.52 12.53
CA LYS A 165 7.14 -18.78 12.83
C LYS A 165 7.74 -19.45 11.59
N VAL A 166 7.07 -19.33 10.44
CA VAL A 166 7.46 -20.01 9.19
C VAL A 166 8.21 -19.10 8.22
N TYR A 167 7.96 -17.79 8.26
CA TYR A 167 8.57 -16.84 7.33
C TYR A 167 9.96 -16.40 7.80
N LYS A 168 10.95 -16.48 6.89
CA LYS A 168 12.36 -16.14 7.15
C LYS A 168 12.78 -14.81 6.55
N GLY A 169 11.94 -14.21 5.71
CA GLY A 169 12.15 -12.85 5.21
C GLY A 169 11.81 -11.78 6.26
N GLN A 170 11.77 -10.55 5.84
CA GLN A 170 11.51 -9.41 6.71
C GLN A 170 10.02 -9.13 6.84
N ILE A 171 9.53 -8.94 8.07
CA ILE A 171 8.18 -8.47 8.38
C ILE A 171 8.27 -7.02 8.82
N TRP A 172 7.72 -6.10 8.01
CA TRP A 172 7.62 -4.69 8.35
C TRP A 172 6.16 -4.38 8.68
N LEU A 173 5.82 -4.47 9.96
CA LEU A 173 4.45 -4.28 10.43
C LEU A 173 4.06 -2.80 10.30
N GLU A 174 3.00 -2.52 9.56
CA GLU A 174 2.42 -1.17 9.48
C GLU A 174 1.25 -1.02 10.44
N ILE A 175 1.23 0.11 11.15
CA ILE A 175 0.10 0.52 12.01
C ILE A 175 -0.31 1.93 11.58
N LEU A 176 -1.52 2.06 11.06
CA LEU A 176 -2.06 3.36 10.71
C LEU A 176 -2.97 3.87 11.82
N PHE A 177 -2.67 5.06 12.32
CA PHE A 177 -3.43 5.71 13.39
C PHE A 177 -4.42 6.73 12.85
N CYS A 178 -5.68 6.64 13.34
CA CYS A 178 -6.73 7.61 13.17
C CYS A 178 -7.08 8.20 14.54
N LYS A 179 -7.04 9.53 14.65
CA LYS A 179 -7.26 10.26 15.89
C LYS A 179 -8.62 9.97 16.51
N GLY A 180 -8.63 9.61 17.80
CA GLY A 180 -9.83 9.26 18.56
C GLY A 180 -10.44 7.91 18.20
N ILE A 181 -9.73 7.06 17.43
CA ILE A 181 -10.23 5.73 17.04
C ILE A 181 -9.34 4.62 17.62
N ASN A 182 -8.06 4.59 17.27
CA ASN A 182 -7.12 3.53 17.67
C ASN A 182 -5.87 4.05 18.39
N ASP A 183 -5.85 5.33 18.74
CA ASP A 183 -4.76 6.02 19.45
C ASP A 183 -4.95 6.05 20.98
N GLY A 184 -6.01 5.43 21.50
CA GLY A 184 -6.31 5.37 22.93
C GLY A 184 -5.30 4.51 23.70
N LYS A 185 -4.96 4.93 24.93
CA LYS A 185 -3.94 4.29 25.77
C LYS A 185 -4.15 2.79 25.97
N GLU A 186 -5.40 2.35 26.16
CA GLU A 186 -5.70 0.93 26.35
C GLU A 186 -5.45 0.11 25.07
N GLU A 187 -5.85 0.64 23.92
CA GLU A 187 -5.62 -0.01 22.63
C GLU A 187 -4.13 -0.08 22.32
N LEU A 188 -3.37 0.99 22.57
CA LEU A 188 -1.91 1.01 22.44
C LEU A 188 -1.23 -0.03 23.32
N MET A 189 -1.65 -0.17 24.60
CA MET A 189 -1.09 -1.18 25.49
C MET A 189 -1.38 -2.61 25.03
N ARG A 190 -2.59 -2.87 24.53
CA ARG A 190 -2.95 -4.19 23.94
C ARG A 190 -2.15 -4.45 22.67
N MET A 191 -2.06 -3.44 21.79
CA MET A 191 -1.32 -3.51 20.52
C MET A 191 0.16 -3.81 20.76
N LYS A 192 0.80 -3.15 21.74
CA LYS A 192 2.19 -3.45 22.10
C LYS A 192 2.41 -4.91 22.47
N LYS A 193 1.51 -5.51 23.28
CA LYS A 193 1.58 -6.94 23.64
C LYS A 193 1.46 -7.84 22.41
N VAL A 194 0.62 -7.47 21.47
CA VAL A 194 0.45 -8.24 20.22
C VAL A 194 1.68 -8.11 19.33
N VAL A 195 2.22 -6.90 19.18
CA VAL A 195 3.46 -6.64 18.44
C VAL A 195 4.64 -7.44 19.02
N ASP A 196 4.73 -7.51 20.35
CA ASP A 196 5.78 -8.30 21.04
C ASP A 196 5.63 -9.81 20.78
N ARG A 197 4.41 -10.32 20.49
CA ARG A 197 4.16 -11.70 20.07
C ARG A 197 4.50 -11.95 18.60
N ILE A 198 4.20 -10.99 17.72
CA ILE A 198 4.46 -11.08 16.28
C ILE A 198 5.97 -11.01 16.01
N GLN A 199 6.72 -10.20 16.79
CA GLN A 199 8.16 -9.95 16.61
C GLN A 199 8.51 -9.50 15.18
N PRO A 200 7.92 -8.39 14.69
CA PRO A 200 8.27 -7.83 13.40
C PRO A 200 9.70 -7.28 13.41
N ASP A 201 10.35 -7.28 12.23
CA ASP A 201 11.69 -6.72 12.07
C ASP A 201 11.67 -5.18 12.17
N LEU A 202 10.60 -4.55 11.64
CA LEU A 202 10.35 -3.11 11.74
C LEU A 202 8.87 -2.85 12.05
N ILE A 203 8.61 -1.71 12.72
CA ILE A 203 7.26 -1.19 12.97
C ILE A 203 7.15 0.16 12.28
N HIS A 204 6.31 0.25 11.27
CA HIS A 204 6.03 1.48 10.54
C HIS A 204 4.77 2.13 11.10
N LEU A 205 4.93 3.24 11.78
CA LEU A 205 3.84 4.05 12.31
C LEU A 205 3.40 5.07 11.26
N ASN A 206 2.16 5.01 10.86
CA ASN A 206 1.58 5.88 9.85
C ASN A 206 0.36 6.61 10.42
N THR A 207 -0.06 7.67 9.76
CA THR A 207 -1.34 8.33 10.01
C THR A 207 -1.97 8.75 8.69
N VAL A 208 -3.14 9.34 8.71
CA VAL A 208 -3.87 9.76 7.50
C VAL A 208 -3.16 10.94 6.86
N VAL A 209 -2.39 10.69 5.82
CA VAL A 209 -1.59 11.71 5.11
C VAL A 209 -2.13 12.04 3.71
N ARG A 210 -3.18 11.37 3.28
CA ARG A 210 -3.89 11.60 2.01
C ARG A 210 -5.39 11.59 2.24
N PRO A 211 -6.18 12.17 1.31
CA PRO A 211 -7.63 12.14 1.42
C PRO A 211 -8.16 10.74 1.66
N PRO A 212 -8.83 10.48 2.80
CA PRO A 212 -9.40 9.18 3.12
C PRO A 212 -10.78 8.98 2.47
N SER A 213 -11.30 7.75 2.44
CA SER A 213 -12.67 7.45 2.04
C SER A 213 -13.69 8.11 2.98
N GLU A 214 -13.39 8.16 4.28
CA GLU A 214 -14.28 8.71 5.27
C GLU A 214 -13.71 9.96 5.96
N LYS A 215 -14.53 10.99 6.11
CA LYS A 215 -14.15 12.23 6.81
C LYS A 215 -13.81 12.02 8.30
N SER A 216 -14.27 10.93 8.89
CA SER A 216 -13.99 10.53 10.28
C SER A 216 -12.56 10.03 10.49
N ALA A 217 -11.84 9.67 9.42
CA ALA A 217 -10.44 9.30 9.49
C ALA A 217 -9.56 10.55 9.59
N VAL A 218 -9.36 11.04 10.80
CA VAL A 218 -8.58 12.25 11.10
C VAL A 218 -7.14 11.87 11.41
N PRO A 219 -6.12 12.62 10.88
CA PRO A 219 -4.72 12.35 11.21
C PRO A 219 -4.36 12.71 12.65
N LEU A 220 -3.34 12.03 13.18
CA LEU A 220 -2.64 12.46 14.38
C LEU A 220 -1.63 13.57 14.04
N GLY A 221 -1.38 14.47 15.00
CA GLY A 221 -0.32 15.46 14.90
C GLY A 221 1.08 14.85 15.13
N GLN A 222 2.12 15.59 14.75
CA GLN A 222 3.51 15.13 14.88
C GLN A 222 3.88 14.74 16.31
N LYS A 223 3.49 15.54 17.31
CA LYS A 223 3.77 15.27 18.73
C LYS A 223 3.13 13.96 19.18
N GLU A 224 1.86 13.72 18.83
CA GLU A 224 1.13 12.50 19.16
C GLU A 224 1.82 11.27 18.53
N MET A 225 2.25 11.38 17.26
CA MET A 225 2.98 10.31 16.58
C MET A 225 4.35 10.02 17.23
N GLU A 226 5.08 11.06 17.68
CA GLU A 226 6.36 10.89 18.38
C GLU A 226 6.18 10.22 19.75
N GLU A 227 5.13 10.54 20.48
CA GLU A 227 4.79 9.89 21.74
C GLU A 227 4.50 8.40 21.52
N ILE A 228 3.73 8.07 20.49
CA ILE A 228 3.44 6.67 20.10
C ILE A 228 4.74 5.96 19.65
N ARG A 229 5.59 6.61 18.85
CA ARG A 229 6.87 6.05 18.45
C ARG A 229 7.74 5.70 19.66
N ALA A 230 7.84 6.62 20.61
CA ALA A 230 8.59 6.40 21.84
C ALA A 230 8.04 5.21 22.65
N PHE A 231 6.70 5.05 22.68
CA PHE A 231 6.02 3.94 23.35
C PHE A 231 6.34 2.57 22.71
N PHE A 232 6.38 2.48 21.38
CA PHE A 232 6.72 1.23 20.67
C PHE A 232 8.23 0.92 20.71
N GLY A 233 9.09 1.92 20.89
CA GLY A 233 10.53 1.74 21.08
C GLY A 233 11.35 1.82 19.79
N LYS A 234 12.58 1.29 19.83
CA LYS A 234 13.60 1.51 18.80
C LYS A 234 13.28 0.92 17.43
N SER A 235 12.53 -0.15 17.38
CA SER A 235 12.10 -0.78 16.11
C SER A 235 10.99 -0.02 15.40
N ALA A 236 10.40 1.00 16.07
CA ALA A 236 9.34 1.82 15.52
C ALA A 236 9.87 3.08 14.85
N SER A 237 9.38 3.37 13.65
CA SER A 237 9.66 4.59 12.92
C SER A 237 8.37 5.21 12.38
N ILE A 238 8.28 6.53 12.44
CA ILE A 238 7.24 7.28 11.74
C ILE A 238 7.63 7.30 10.27
N ILE A 239 6.69 6.95 9.39
CA ILE A 239 6.95 6.96 7.95
C ILE A 239 7.04 8.41 7.49
N SER A 240 8.27 8.86 7.18
CA SER A 240 8.54 10.19 6.66
C SER A 240 8.22 10.32 5.17
N GLU A 241 8.14 11.55 4.66
CA GLU A 241 8.10 11.79 3.23
C GLU A 241 9.38 11.28 2.54
N PHE A 242 9.21 10.77 1.30
CA PHE A 242 10.33 10.26 0.51
C PHE A 242 11.02 11.42 -0.23
N ASP A 243 12.31 11.64 0.01
CA ASP A 243 13.07 12.76 -0.55
C ASP A 243 13.84 12.44 -1.84
N ARG A 244 13.88 11.19 -2.29
CA ARG A 244 14.57 10.82 -3.53
C ARG A 244 13.75 11.25 -4.76
N HIS A 245 14.43 11.77 -5.77
CA HIS A 245 13.86 12.01 -7.09
C HIS A 245 13.96 10.72 -7.91
N PRO A 246 12.85 10.09 -8.31
CA PRO A 246 12.89 9.02 -9.28
C PRO A 246 13.34 9.56 -10.65
N PRO A 247 13.90 8.70 -11.50
CA PRO A 247 14.33 9.07 -12.83
C PRO A 247 13.17 9.53 -13.71
N MET A 248 13.48 10.41 -14.67
CA MET A 248 12.51 11.06 -15.56
C MET A 248 11.72 10.07 -16.41
N VAL A 249 10.41 10.26 -16.46
CA VAL A 249 9.50 9.61 -17.41
C VAL A 249 9.60 10.35 -18.76
N SER A 250 9.61 9.61 -19.88
CA SER A 250 9.65 10.23 -21.21
C SER A 250 8.36 10.99 -21.51
N GLU A 251 8.45 12.15 -22.16
CA GLU A 251 7.34 13.11 -22.37
C GLU A 251 6.11 12.53 -23.11
N MET A 252 6.27 11.45 -23.85
CA MET A 252 5.27 10.97 -24.81
C MET A 252 4.03 10.30 -24.19
N ASN A 253 4.00 10.05 -22.84
CA ASN A 253 2.88 9.37 -22.18
C ASN A 253 2.50 9.92 -20.79
N ILE A 254 2.91 11.14 -20.49
CA ILE A 254 2.77 11.74 -19.16
C ILE A 254 1.30 11.80 -18.69
N LYS A 255 0.35 12.20 -19.58
CA LYS A 255 -1.07 12.28 -19.21
C LYS A 255 -1.67 10.93 -18.82
N GLU A 256 -1.36 9.88 -19.59
CA GLU A 256 -1.85 8.53 -19.30
C GLU A 256 -1.25 7.98 -18.00
N GLU A 257 0.02 8.26 -17.77
CA GLU A 257 0.70 7.82 -16.56
C GLU A 257 0.16 8.55 -15.31
N ILE A 258 -0.07 9.87 -15.40
CA ILE A 258 -0.76 10.62 -14.35
C ILE A 258 -2.11 9.99 -14.02
N LEU A 259 -2.95 9.71 -15.03
CA LEU A 259 -4.26 9.11 -14.82
C LEU A 259 -4.16 7.72 -14.17
N LYS A 260 -3.19 6.90 -14.56
CA LYS A 260 -2.98 5.57 -13.96
C LYS A 260 -2.58 5.66 -12.49
N ILE A 261 -1.67 6.56 -12.17
CA ILE A 261 -1.21 6.76 -10.80
C ILE A 261 -2.36 7.31 -9.95
N LEU A 262 -3.11 8.29 -10.45
CA LEU A 262 -4.24 8.91 -9.75
C LEU A 262 -5.44 7.95 -9.57
N LYS A 263 -5.63 6.96 -10.44
CA LYS A 263 -6.62 5.90 -10.23
C LYS A 263 -6.40 5.08 -8.97
N ARG A 264 -5.15 5.01 -8.49
CA ARG A 264 -4.77 4.19 -7.34
C ARG A 264 -4.72 4.96 -6.04
N ARG A 265 -4.52 6.28 -6.11
CA ARG A 265 -4.52 7.15 -4.93
C ARG A 265 -4.48 8.62 -5.31
N PRO A 266 -5.06 9.49 -4.49
CA PRO A 266 -4.86 10.93 -4.60
C PRO A 266 -3.38 11.29 -4.36
N LEU A 267 -2.85 12.23 -5.17
CA LEU A 267 -1.48 12.72 -5.04
C LEU A 267 -1.42 14.24 -5.14
N SER A 268 -0.51 14.86 -4.38
CA SER A 268 -0.18 16.27 -4.55
C SER A 268 0.72 16.46 -5.78
N LEU A 269 0.83 17.70 -6.28
CA LEU A 269 1.82 18.05 -7.32
C LEU A 269 3.25 17.69 -6.89
N SER A 270 3.55 17.79 -5.60
CA SER A 270 4.85 17.42 -5.04
C SER A 270 5.09 15.92 -5.14
N ASP A 271 4.09 15.09 -4.80
CA ASP A 271 4.19 13.64 -4.92
C ASP A 271 4.33 13.19 -6.37
N LEU A 272 3.54 13.79 -7.29
CA LEU A 272 3.63 13.51 -8.72
C LEU A 272 5.00 13.93 -9.28
N SER A 273 5.49 15.12 -8.92
CA SER A 273 6.81 15.61 -9.31
C SER A 273 7.93 14.69 -8.86
N LYS A 274 7.92 14.30 -7.59
CA LYS A 274 8.88 13.35 -7.03
C LYS A 274 8.75 11.96 -7.66
N GLY A 275 7.51 11.51 -7.95
CA GLY A 275 7.23 10.18 -8.50
C GLY A 275 7.58 10.04 -9.98
N MET A 276 7.40 11.09 -10.76
CA MET A 276 7.59 11.06 -12.21
C MET A 276 8.89 11.73 -12.68
N GLY A 277 9.62 12.40 -11.77
CA GLY A 277 10.83 13.15 -12.12
C GLY A 277 10.55 14.38 -13.00
N ILE A 278 9.32 14.91 -12.98
CA ILE A 278 8.87 16.05 -13.78
C ILE A 278 8.71 17.25 -12.87
N SER A 279 9.12 18.45 -13.33
CA SER A 279 8.95 19.66 -12.53
C SER A 279 7.47 19.93 -12.23
N LYS A 280 7.17 20.56 -11.07
CA LYS A 280 5.80 20.95 -10.72
C LYS A 280 5.15 21.83 -11.79
N ASN A 281 5.92 22.73 -12.39
CA ASN A 281 5.43 23.63 -13.44
C ASN A 281 5.06 22.88 -14.72
N ASP A 282 5.84 21.85 -15.08
CA ASP A 282 5.53 21.04 -16.25
C ASP A 282 4.34 20.11 -15.99
N LEU A 283 4.24 19.51 -14.79
CA LEU A 283 3.08 18.72 -14.39
C LEU A 283 1.78 19.52 -14.42
N ASP A 284 1.81 20.78 -14.01
CA ASP A 284 0.64 21.65 -14.04
C ASP A 284 0.08 21.82 -15.46
N ARG A 285 0.95 21.81 -16.50
CA ARG A 285 0.56 21.84 -17.90
C ARG A 285 -0.20 20.60 -18.37
N PHE A 286 0.01 19.47 -17.70
CA PHE A 286 -0.70 18.20 -18.01
C PHE A 286 -1.95 18.02 -17.16
N ILE A 287 -1.93 18.46 -15.90
CA ILE A 287 -3.05 18.29 -14.96
C ILE A 287 -4.19 19.24 -15.28
N LYS A 288 -3.92 20.50 -15.61
CA LYS A 288 -4.97 21.49 -15.97
C LYS A 288 -5.88 20.99 -17.09
N PRO A 289 -5.37 20.55 -18.26
CA PRO A 289 -6.22 19.98 -19.30
C PRO A 289 -7.03 18.76 -18.85
N LEU A 290 -6.46 17.89 -18.00
CA LEU A 290 -7.18 16.73 -17.46
C LEU A 290 -8.32 17.13 -16.51
N MET A 291 -8.16 18.25 -15.80
CA MET A 291 -9.24 18.84 -14.99
C MET A 291 -10.32 19.47 -15.87
N GLU A 292 -9.95 20.20 -16.92
CA GLU A 292 -10.87 20.78 -17.91
C GLU A 292 -11.66 19.69 -18.65
N GLU A 293 -11.01 18.57 -18.98
CA GLU A 293 -11.65 17.38 -19.56
C GLU A 293 -12.54 16.63 -18.54
N GLY A 294 -12.58 17.04 -17.28
CA GLY A 294 -13.35 16.41 -16.22
C GLY A 294 -12.86 15.02 -15.80
N LYS A 295 -11.64 14.64 -16.16
CA LYS A 295 -11.01 13.36 -15.81
C LYS A 295 -10.36 13.35 -14.43
N VAL A 296 -9.89 14.53 -14.00
CA VAL A 296 -9.21 14.74 -12.72
C VAL A 296 -9.92 15.87 -11.98
N GLN A 297 -10.02 15.72 -10.68
CA GLN A 297 -10.48 16.79 -9.78
C GLN A 297 -9.43 17.08 -8.71
N SER A 298 -9.50 18.25 -8.12
CA SER A 298 -8.65 18.63 -7.00
C SER A 298 -9.43 18.67 -5.69
N ARG A 299 -8.76 18.27 -4.59
CA ARG A 299 -9.31 18.30 -3.24
C ARG A 299 -8.28 18.86 -2.28
N LEU A 300 -8.67 19.83 -1.46
CA LEU A 300 -7.84 20.33 -0.37
C LEU A 300 -7.89 19.35 0.80
N PHE A 301 -6.72 18.96 1.31
CA PHE A 301 -6.59 18.17 2.52
C PHE A 301 -5.38 18.66 3.34
N GLY A 302 -5.64 19.13 4.57
CA GLY A 302 -4.65 19.93 5.29
C GLY A 302 -4.29 21.18 4.51
N ASP A 303 -2.99 21.49 4.43
CA ASP A 303 -2.46 22.63 3.67
C ASP A 303 -2.07 22.27 2.22
N SER A 304 -2.44 21.07 1.74
CA SER A 304 -2.04 20.56 0.44
C SER A 304 -3.23 20.28 -0.48
N VAL A 305 -3.03 20.60 -1.77
CA VAL A 305 -3.99 20.22 -2.83
C VAL A 305 -3.61 18.87 -3.36
N TYR A 306 -4.56 17.94 -3.33
CA TYR A 306 -4.45 16.61 -3.90
C TYR A 306 -5.29 16.52 -5.18
N TYR A 307 -4.80 15.76 -6.15
CA TYR A 307 -5.47 15.45 -7.40
C TYR A 307 -5.89 13.99 -7.38
N GLU A 308 -7.10 13.70 -7.88
CA GLU A 308 -7.69 12.38 -7.94
C GLU A 308 -8.56 12.23 -9.19
N ILE A 309 -8.87 11.02 -9.59
CA ILE A 309 -9.81 10.76 -10.68
C ILE A 309 -11.21 11.21 -10.24
N LYS A 310 -11.94 11.81 -11.16
CA LYS A 310 -13.31 12.24 -10.92
C LYS A 310 -14.29 11.09 -11.00
#